data_2f8feda21509027b78482d625c3fb3a3
#
_entry.id   2f8feda21509027b78482d625c3fb3a3
#
_cell.length_a   1.000
_cell.length_b   1.000
_cell.length_c   1.000
_cell.angle_alpha   90.00
_cell.angle_beta   90.00
_cell.angle_gamma   90.00
#
_symmetry.space_group_name_H-M   'P 1'
#
loop_
_entity.id
_entity.type
_entity.pdbx_description
1 polymer ?
#
loop_
_entity_poly.entity_id
_entity_poly.type
_entity_poly.pdbx_seq_one_letter_code
_entity_poly.pdbx_strand_id
1 'polypeptide(L)'
;RARSKGAFTVVNTVYDFRNQKNAPDFPWPLGKGHAAIPMIDLLIMDMEEALKISGKGDGDSAMEFFIRLGSKAVVITQGAEDIRVFASDEIFSNSVNMTFPVSQKAKSDLKCSGVRGDTTGCGDNFAGGMITSLAEQLINSPGAKPDIVDMIRMGRASGGFACFYLGGTYFEENAGEKRQKVNRYLD
;
A
#
# COMPACT_ATOMS: atom_id res chain seq x y z
N ARG A 1 17.10 8.66 -11.61
CA ARG A 1 18.17 7.68 -11.87
C ARG A 1 17.66 6.22 -11.83
N ALA A 2 16.78 5.82 -10.88
CA ALA A 2 16.24 4.45 -10.84
C ALA A 2 15.43 4.12 -12.09
N ARG A 3 14.43 4.94 -12.42
CA ARG A 3 13.58 4.76 -13.61
C ARG A 3 14.37 4.79 -14.93
N SER A 4 15.40 5.62 -15.06
CA SER A 4 16.24 5.63 -16.27
C SER A 4 17.03 4.35 -16.46
N LYS A 5 17.05 3.46 -15.47
CA LYS A 5 17.62 2.10 -15.52
C LYS A 5 16.56 1.00 -15.63
N GLY A 6 15.30 1.36 -15.87
CA GLY A 6 14.19 0.42 -15.97
C GLY A 6 13.70 -0.13 -14.60
N ALA A 7 14.14 0.44 -13.47
CA ALA A 7 13.67 0.00 -12.17
C ALA A 7 12.25 0.53 -11.91
N PHE A 8 11.36 -0.34 -11.40
CA PHE A 8 10.06 0.05 -10.87
C PHE A 8 10.24 0.70 -9.49
N THR A 9 9.60 1.84 -9.27
CA THR A 9 9.79 2.64 -8.05
C THR A 9 8.55 2.58 -7.17
N VAL A 10 8.72 2.10 -5.94
CA VAL A 10 7.65 2.02 -4.92
C VAL A 10 8.03 2.88 -3.74
N VAL A 11 7.09 3.66 -3.25
CA VAL A 11 7.22 4.43 -2.00
C VAL A 11 6.05 4.07 -1.10
N ASN A 12 6.37 3.57 0.10
CA ASN A 12 5.45 3.49 1.22
C ASN A 12 5.78 4.65 2.14
N THR A 13 4.80 5.53 2.44
CA THR A 13 5.02 6.66 3.33
C THR A 13 4.98 6.24 4.79
N VAL A 14 5.43 7.10 5.66
CA VAL A 14 5.33 6.96 7.11
C VAL A 14 4.90 8.28 7.71
N TYR A 15 4.31 8.24 8.90
CA TYR A 15 3.89 9.43 9.61
C TYR A 15 5.06 10.38 9.86
N ASP A 16 4.96 11.61 9.33
CA ASP A 16 6.03 12.61 9.44
C ASP A 16 5.93 13.39 10.75
N PHE A 17 6.41 12.79 11.83
CA PHE A 17 6.47 13.41 13.15
C PHE A 17 7.19 14.76 13.16
N ARG A 18 8.18 14.94 12.29
CA ARG A 18 8.97 16.18 12.24
C ARG A 18 8.15 17.33 11.68
N ASN A 19 7.50 17.13 10.54
CA ASN A 19 6.66 18.16 9.94
C ASN A 19 5.41 18.38 10.78
N GLN A 20 4.80 17.34 11.33
CA GLN A 20 3.66 17.46 12.24
C GLN A 20 4.00 18.32 13.48
N LYS A 21 5.21 18.19 14.03
CA LYS A 21 5.64 18.98 15.18
C LYS A 21 6.00 20.42 14.81
N ASN A 22 6.69 20.63 13.69
CA ASN A 22 7.29 21.93 13.35
C ASN A 22 6.38 22.82 12.50
N ALA A 23 5.43 22.22 11.76
CA ALA A 23 4.53 22.92 10.84
C ALA A 23 3.19 22.18 10.73
N PRO A 24 2.41 22.05 11.83
CA PRO A 24 1.20 21.19 11.87
C PRO A 24 0.10 21.61 10.89
N ASP A 25 0.06 22.89 10.54
CA ASP A 25 -0.97 23.49 9.67
C ASP A 25 -0.60 23.45 8.18
N PHE A 26 0.60 22.95 7.86
CA PHE A 26 1.06 22.88 6.47
C PHE A 26 1.08 21.44 5.95
N PRO A 27 0.79 21.24 4.66
CA PRO A 27 0.92 19.93 4.03
C PRO A 27 2.35 19.38 4.14
N TRP A 28 2.47 18.07 4.35
CA TRP A 28 3.78 17.43 4.43
C TRP A 28 4.43 17.35 3.04
N PRO A 29 5.69 17.72 2.91
CA PRO A 29 6.37 17.65 1.62
C PRO A 29 6.73 16.21 1.27
N LEU A 30 6.45 15.78 0.04
CA LEU A 30 7.01 14.55 -0.52
C LEU A 30 8.08 14.93 -1.54
N GLY A 31 9.30 15.04 -1.07
CA GLY A 31 10.39 15.66 -1.80
C GLY A 31 10.31 17.20 -1.79
N LYS A 32 10.91 17.85 -2.77
CA LYS A 32 10.87 19.32 -2.88
C LYS A 32 9.52 19.73 -3.52
N GLY A 33 8.56 20.16 -2.69
CA GLY A 33 7.26 20.62 -3.17
C GLY A 33 6.48 19.59 -3.98
N HIS A 34 6.46 18.34 -3.54
CA HIS A 34 5.81 17.20 -4.21
C HIS A 34 6.42 16.80 -5.58
N ALA A 35 7.56 17.37 -5.98
CA ALA A 35 8.19 17.07 -7.27
C ALA A 35 8.60 15.60 -7.46
N ALA A 36 8.65 14.81 -6.38
CA ALA A 36 8.94 13.39 -6.45
C ALA A 36 7.74 12.56 -6.94
N ILE A 37 6.50 13.03 -6.75
CA ILE A 37 5.27 12.25 -7.03
C ILE A 37 5.23 11.71 -8.46
N PRO A 38 5.45 12.48 -9.54
CA PRO A 38 5.42 11.96 -10.91
C PRO A 38 6.53 10.94 -11.22
N MET A 39 7.54 10.84 -10.34
CA MET A 39 8.67 9.91 -10.49
C MET A 39 8.46 8.59 -9.75
N ILE A 40 7.37 8.46 -9.01
CA ILE A 40 7.01 7.26 -8.26
C ILE A 40 6.02 6.46 -9.09
N ASP A 41 6.32 5.18 -9.32
CA ASP A 41 5.43 4.30 -10.09
C ASP A 41 4.27 3.78 -9.23
N LEU A 42 4.51 3.53 -7.93
CA LEU A 42 3.49 3.15 -6.97
C LEU A 42 3.71 3.88 -5.65
N LEU A 43 2.74 4.68 -5.24
CA LEU A 43 2.72 5.40 -3.97
C LEU A 43 1.68 4.76 -3.04
N ILE A 44 2.13 4.29 -1.88
CA ILE A 44 1.28 3.66 -0.85
C ILE A 44 1.33 4.53 0.39
N MET A 45 0.18 4.80 0.99
CA MET A 45 0.06 5.61 2.20
C MET A 45 -1.19 5.22 2.99
N ASP A 46 -1.23 5.61 4.25
CA ASP A 46 -2.49 5.56 4.98
C ASP A 46 -3.32 6.84 4.74
N MET A 47 -4.57 6.83 5.24
CA MET A 47 -5.49 7.96 5.05
C MET A 47 -4.97 9.23 5.71
N GLU A 48 -4.41 9.16 6.91
CA GLU A 48 -3.90 10.35 7.61
C GLU A 48 -2.73 10.96 6.85
N GLU A 49 -1.81 10.15 6.38
CA GLU A 49 -0.67 10.58 5.56
C GLU A 49 -1.13 11.18 4.23
N ALA A 50 -2.12 10.57 3.58
CA ALA A 50 -2.69 11.08 2.34
C ALA A 50 -3.31 12.48 2.52
N LEU A 51 -4.08 12.68 3.59
CA LEU A 51 -4.67 13.97 3.93
C LEU A 51 -3.62 15.02 4.27
N LYS A 52 -2.61 14.64 5.06
CA LYS A 52 -1.50 15.54 5.45
C LYS A 52 -0.63 15.92 4.27
N ILE A 53 -0.28 14.98 3.38
CA ILE A 53 0.54 15.27 2.20
C ILE A 53 -0.24 16.13 1.19
N SER A 54 -1.51 15.82 0.95
CA SER A 54 -2.32 16.55 -0.03
C SER A 54 -2.86 17.88 0.48
N GLY A 55 -2.97 18.07 1.80
CA GLY A 55 -3.67 19.18 2.43
C GLY A 55 -5.18 19.17 2.18
N LYS A 56 -5.77 18.00 1.88
CA LYS A 56 -7.20 17.83 1.61
C LYS A 56 -7.95 17.34 2.84
N GLY A 57 -9.29 17.52 2.83
CA GLY A 57 -10.15 17.16 3.96
C GLY A 57 -10.72 15.75 3.91
N ASP A 58 -10.60 15.06 2.76
CA ASP A 58 -11.16 13.73 2.54
C ASP A 58 -10.32 12.90 1.55
N GLY A 59 -10.54 11.58 1.55
CA GLY A 59 -9.75 10.66 0.75
C GLY A 59 -9.95 10.77 -0.76
N ASP A 60 -11.13 11.17 -1.22
CA ASP A 60 -11.42 11.29 -2.65
C ASP A 60 -10.74 12.54 -3.21
N SER A 61 -10.81 13.66 -2.49
CA SER A 61 -10.07 14.89 -2.83
C SER A 61 -8.55 14.70 -2.74
N ALA A 62 -8.06 13.88 -1.79
CA ALA A 62 -6.65 13.52 -1.70
C ALA A 62 -6.22 12.66 -2.91
N MET A 63 -7.02 11.67 -3.30
CA MET A 63 -6.76 10.85 -4.48
C MET A 63 -6.66 11.71 -5.75
N GLU A 64 -7.64 12.60 -5.98
CA GLU A 64 -7.61 13.54 -7.10
C GLU A 64 -6.37 14.42 -7.12
N PHE A 65 -5.92 14.88 -5.95
CA PHE A 65 -4.69 15.68 -5.85
C PHE A 65 -3.49 14.90 -6.38
N PHE A 66 -3.30 13.64 -5.97
CA PHE A 66 -2.18 12.82 -6.44
C PHE A 66 -2.27 12.52 -7.94
N ILE A 67 -3.48 12.22 -8.45
CA ILE A 67 -3.71 12.00 -9.89
C ILE A 67 -3.32 13.24 -10.69
N ARG A 68 -3.76 14.42 -10.28
CA ARG A 68 -3.41 15.68 -10.95
C ARG A 68 -1.92 16.00 -10.93
N LEU A 69 -1.19 15.53 -9.94
CA LEU A 69 0.27 15.63 -9.87
C LEU A 69 1.00 14.61 -10.75
N GLY A 70 0.28 13.74 -11.46
CA GLY A 70 0.85 12.78 -12.40
C GLY A 70 1.31 11.47 -11.74
N SER A 71 0.72 11.09 -10.58
CA SER A 71 0.93 9.76 -10.00
C SER A 71 0.55 8.67 -11.00
N LYS A 72 1.35 7.61 -11.07
CA LYS A 72 1.07 6.45 -11.93
C LYS A 72 0.18 5.43 -11.22
N ALA A 73 0.39 5.21 -9.93
CA ALA A 73 -0.55 4.51 -9.06
C ALA A 73 -0.49 5.09 -7.65
N VAL A 74 -1.64 5.11 -6.99
CA VAL A 74 -1.82 5.54 -5.60
C VAL A 74 -2.70 4.53 -4.88
N VAL A 75 -2.28 4.12 -3.70
CA VAL A 75 -3.06 3.26 -2.80
C VAL A 75 -3.17 3.95 -1.45
N ILE A 76 -4.39 4.17 -0.99
CA ILE A 76 -4.68 4.77 0.30
C ILE A 76 -5.41 3.73 1.16
N THR A 77 -4.77 3.30 2.25
CA THR A 77 -5.33 2.37 3.23
C THR A 77 -5.95 3.12 4.40
N GLN A 78 -6.93 2.53 5.07
CA GLN A 78 -7.60 3.12 6.24
C GLN A 78 -7.98 2.05 7.26
N GLY A 79 -6.98 1.38 7.84
CA GLY A 79 -7.22 0.35 8.85
C GLY A 79 -8.12 -0.78 8.34
N ALA A 80 -9.30 -0.95 8.93
CA ALA A 80 -10.28 -1.98 8.58
C ALA A 80 -11.31 -1.53 7.53
N GLU A 81 -11.18 -0.33 6.99
CA GLU A 81 -12.04 0.25 5.95
C GLU A 81 -11.54 -0.08 4.55
N ASP A 82 -12.35 0.28 3.55
CA ASP A 82 -12.02 0.03 2.15
C ASP A 82 -10.77 0.79 1.69
N ILE A 83 -10.00 0.14 0.85
CA ILE A 83 -8.75 0.63 0.29
C ILE A 83 -9.05 1.39 -0.99
N ARG A 84 -8.66 2.64 -1.10
CA ARG A 84 -8.76 3.42 -2.34
C ARG A 84 -7.58 3.15 -3.23
N VAL A 85 -7.83 2.90 -4.51
CA VAL A 85 -6.81 2.55 -5.50
C VAL A 85 -7.03 3.34 -6.77
N PHE A 86 -5.98 3.99 -7.23
CA PHE A 86 -5.83 4.49 -8.57
C PHE A 86 -4.61 3.84 -9.23
N ALA A 87 -4.73 3.43 -10.48
CA ALA A 87 -3.60 3.00 -11.31
C ALA A 87 -3.85 3.36 -12.77
N SER A 88 -2.82 3.86 -13.44
CA SER A 88 -2.81 4.20 -14.86
C SER A 88 -2.38 2.99 -15.69
N ASP A 89 -3.02 2.79 -16.84
CA ASP A 89 -2.63 1.80 -17.84
C ASP A 89 -1.30 2.12 -18.57
N GLU A 90 -0.67 3.26 -18.25
CA GLU A 90 0.68 3.54 -18.77
C GLU A 90 1.69 2.48 -18.32
N ILE A 91 1.64 2.06 -17.06
CA ILE A 91 2.60 1.13 -16.44
C ILE A 91 1.97 -0.12 -15.84
N PHE A 92 0.65 -0.17 -15.68
CA PHE A 92 -0.11 -1.34 -15.24
C PHE A 92 -0.92 -1.94 -16.39
N SER A 93 -1.31 -3.20 -16.26
CA SER A 93 -2.09 -3.91 -17.29
C SER A 93 -3.50 -3.35 -17.48
N ASN A 94 -4.04 -2.74 -16.43
CA ASN A 94 -5.37 -2.16 -16.43
C ASN A 94 -5.38 -0.79 -15.76
N SER A 95 -6.23 0.12 -16.25
CA SER A 95 -6.58 1.33 -15.52
C SER A 95 -7.57 1.02 -14.42
N VAL A 96 -7.31 1.50 -13.21
CA VAL A 96 -8.15 1.28 -12.02
C VAL A 96 -8.38 2.60 -11.32
N ASN A 97 -9.64 2.89 -10.94
CA ASN A 97 -9.99 3.98 -10.01
C ASN A 97 -11.21 3.55 -9.22
N MET A 98 -10.98 2.83 -8.12
CA MET A 98 -12.05 2.26 -7.31
C MET A 98 -11.58 1.91 -5.90
N THR A 99 -12.51 1.47 -5.06
CA THR A 99 -12.22 0.93 -3.74
C THR A 99 -12.22 -0.60 -3.74
N PHE A 100 -11.39 -1.17 -2.87
CA PHE A 100 -11.35 -2.61 -2.60
C PHE A 100 -11.60 -2.85 -1.12
N PRO A 101 -12.44 -3.81 -0.72
CA PRO A 101 -12.60 -4.15 0.68
C PRO A 101 -11.31 -4.74 1.25
N VAL A 102 -11.06 -4.61 2.55
CA VAL A 102 -10.02 -5.39 3.25
C VAL A 102 -10.34 -6.88 3.19
N SER A 103 -9.36 -7.76 3.48
CA SER A 103 -9.61 -9.21 3.50
C SER A 103 -10.77 -9.56 4.46
N GLN A 104 -11.90 -10.00 3.89
CA GLN A 104 -13.09 -10.32 4.67
C GLN A 104 -12.88 -11.59 5.48
N LYS A 105 -12.09 -12.52 4.95
CA LYS A 105 -11.70 -13.72 5.67
C LYS A 105 -10.85 -13.39 6.90
N ALA A 106 -9.82 -12.54 6.76
CA ALA A 106 -9.02 -12.10 7.91
C ALA A 106 -9.88 -11.37 8.95
N LYS A 107 -10.76 -10.47 8.50
CA LYS A 107 -11.71 -9.74 9.38
C LYS A 107 -12.66 -10.69 10.14
N SER A 108 -13.12 -11.74 9.50
CA SER A 108 -13.97 -12.77 10.10
C SER A 108 -13.19 -13.62 11.11
N ASP A 109 -12.02 -14.13 10.71
CA ASP A 109 -11.18 -14.99 11.56
C ASP A 109 -10.71 -14.24 12.81
N LEU A 110 -10.36 -12.96 12.71
CA LEU A 110 -10.00 -12.10 13.86
C LEU A 110 -11.14 -12.00 14.89
N LYS A 111 -12.39 -11.86 14.43
CA LYS A 111 -13.55 -11.81 15.33
C LYS A 111 -13.79 -13.12 16.06
N CYS A 112 -13.47 -14.25 15.43
CA CYS A 112 -13.77 -15.60 15.95
C CYS A 112 -12.63 -16.21 16.77
N SER A 113 -11.37 -15.81 16.49
CA SER A 113 -10.19 -16.49 17.02
C SER A 113 -9.85 -16.17 18.47
N GLY A 114 -10.37 -15.08 19.03
CA GLY A 114 -9.96 -14.58 20.35
C GLY A 114 -8.46 -14.16 20.42
N VAL A 115 -7.74 -14.22 19.31
CA VAL A 115 -6.34 -13.80 19.21
C VAL A 115 -6.25 -12.30 19.40
N ARG A 116 -5.39 -11.89 20.32
CA ARG A 116 -5.04 -10.47 20.53
C ARG A 116 -3.74 -10.16 19.81
N GLY A 117 -3.82 -9.94 18.51
CA GLY A 117 -2.77 -9.26 17.78
C GLY A 117 -2.86 -7.73 17.98
N ASP A 118 -2.06 -6.99 17.26
CA ASP A 118 -2.18 -5.54 17.16
C ASP A 118 -2.18 -5.10 15.68
N THR A 119 -2.30 -3.80 15.44
CA THR A 119 -2.28 -3.24 14.08
C THR A 119 -0.90 -2.73 13.68
N THR A 120 0.12 -2.92 14.54
CA THR A 120 1.48 -2.47 14.29
C THR A 120 2.04 -3.18 13.05
N GLY A 121 2.49 -2.40 12.08
CA GLY A 121 3.06 -2.92 10.85
C GLY A 121 2.07 -3.54 9.85
N CYS A 122 0.74 -3.46 10.07
CA CYS A 122 -0.24 -3.92 9.08
C CYS A 122 -0.07 -3.19 7.74
N GLY A 123 0.18 -1.87 7.75
CA GLY A 123 0.47 -1.09 6.56
C GLY A 123 1.76 -1.52 5.86
N ASP A 124 2.83 -1.77 6.61
CA ASP A 124 4.10 -2.26 6.06
C ASP A 124 3.97 -3.67 5.48
N ASN A 125 3.20 -4.55 6.14
CA ASN A 125 2.92 -5.89 5.63
C ASN A 125 2.02 -5.84 4.38
N PHE A 126 1.06 -4.90 4.32
CA PHE A 126 0.28 -4.65 3.13
C PHE A 126 1.18 -4.23 1.96
N ALA A 127 2.03 -3.22 2.16
CA ALA A 127 2.98 -2.75 1.15
C ALA A 127 3.95 -3.88 0.74
N GLY A 128 4.46 -4.65 1.69
CA GLY A 128 5.31 -5.81 1.46
C GLY A 128 4.62 -6.89 0.62
N GLY A 129 3.34 -7.15 0.87
CA GLY A 129 2.52 -8.07 0.06
C GLY A 129 2.38 -7.58 -1.38
N MET A 130 2.08 -6.30 -1.59
CA MET A 130 2.03 -5.70 -2.92
C MET A 130 3.35 -5.80 -3.67
N ILE A 131 4.47 -5.49 -3.01
CA ILE A 131 5.82 -5.58 -3.59
C ILE A 131 6.16 -7.03 -3.94
N THR A 132 5.77 -7.99 -3.11
CA THR A 132 5.97 -9.43 -3.39
C THR A 132 5.24 -9.84 -4.67
N SER A 133 3.95 -9.48 -4.81
CA SER A 133 3.19 -9.75 -6.03
C SER A 133 3.80 -9.08 -7.25
N LEU A 134 4.20 -7.80 -7.13
CA LEU A 134 4.89 -7.07 -8.19
C LEU A 134 6.15 -7.82 -8.66
N ALA A 135 7.02 -8.21 -7.72
CA ALA A 135 8.26 -8.92 -8.03
C ALA A 135 7.99 -10.25 -8.73
N GLU A 136 7.02 -11.04 -8.25
CA GLU A 136 6.61 -12.30 -8.86
C GLU A 136 6.10 -12.10 -10.30
N GLN A 137 5.28 -11.09 -10.54
CA GLN A 137 4.76 -10.78 -11.88
C GLN A 137 5.88 -10.37 -12.83
N LEU A 138 6.81 -9.51 -12.40
CA LEU A 138 7.94 -9.07 -13.23
C LEU A 138 8.93 -10.20 -13.54
N ILE A 139 9.11 -11.15 -12.60
CA ILE A 139 9.97 -12.33 -12.81
C ILE A 139 9.31 -13.34 -13.75
N ASN A 140 8.02 -13.63 -13.54
CA ASN A 140 7.30 -14.65 -14.29
C ASN A 140 6.89 -14.20 -15.68
N SER A 141 6.76 -12.88 -15.91
CA SER A 141 6.36 -12.29 -17.19
C SER A 141 7.23 -11.07 -17.53
N PRO A 142 8.52 -11.27 -17.87
CA PRO A 142 9.42 -10.18 -18.18
C PRO A 142 8.90 -9.30 -19.32
N GLY A 143 8.86 -7.99 -19.08
CA GLY A 143 8.37 -7.00 -20.05
C GLY A 143 6.85 -6.81 -20.10
N ALA A 144 6.07 -7.64 -19.42
CA ALA A 144 4.64 -7.39 -19.24
C ALA A 144 4.40 -6.31 -18.19
N LYS A 145 3.29 -5.58 -18.34
CA LYS A 145 2.82 -4.64 -17.30
C LYS A 145 2.22 -5.44 -16.15
N PRO A 146 2.56 -5.12 -14.89
CA PRO A 146 1.99 -5.80 -13.74
C PRO A 146 0.50 -5.49 -13.56
N ASP A 147 -0.24 -6.42 -12.98
CA ASP A 147 -1.63 -6.26 -12.59
C ASP A 147 -1.71 -5.71 -11.16
N ILE A 148 -2.24 -4.49 -11.02
CA ILE A 148 -2.42 -3.84 -9.73
C ILE A 148 -3.45 -4.56 -8.85
N VAL A 149 -4.45 -5.24 -9.44
CA VAL A 149 -5.50 -5.95 -8.70
C VAL A 149 -4.90 -7.15 -7.96
N ASP A 150 -4.03 -7.92 -8.61
CA ASP A 150 -3.31 -9.02 -7.96
C ASP A 150 -2.36 -8.51 -6.86
N MET A 151 -1.74 -7.35 -7.06
CA MET A 151 -0.91 -6.71 -6.03
C MET A 151 -1.76 -6.31 -4.81
N ILE A 152 -2.93 -5.69 -5.01
CA ILE A 152 -3.86 -5.33 -3.93
C ILE A 152 -4.34 -6.58 -3.20
N ARG A 153 -4.68 -7.66 -3.92
CA ARG A 153 -5.10 -8.93 -3.34
C ARG A 153 -4.05 -9.50 -2.39
N MET A 154 -2.77 -9.51 -2.80
CA MET A 154 -1.67 -9.97 -1.95
C MET A 154 -1.43 -9.01 -0.78
N GLY A 155 -1.51 -7.69 -1.00
CA GLY A 155 -1.40 -6.68 0.06
C GLY A 155 -2.46 -6.88 1.15
N ARG A 156 -3.74 -7.05 0.75
CA ARG A 156 -4.88 -7.31 1.66
C ARG A 156 -4.66 -8.57 2.51
N ALA A 157 -4.22 -9.66 1.88
CA ALA A 157 -3.93 -10.91 2.58
C ALA A 157 -2.78 -10.74 3.59
N SER A 158 -1.69 -10.08 3.19
CA SER A 158 -0.51 -9.88 4.03
C SER A 158 -0.78 -8.91 5.19
N GLY A 159 -1.42 -7.76 4.92
CA GLY A 159 -1.83 -6.81 5.95
C GLY A 159 -2.85 -7.39 6.92
N GLY A 160 -3.83 -8.15 6.41
CA GLY A 160 -4.83 -8.86 7.23
C GLY A 160 -4.18 -9.92 8.12
N PHE A 161 -3.23 -10.69 7.60
CA PHE A 161 -2.49 -11.67 8.41
C PHE A 161 -1.67 -11.01 9.51
N ALA A 162 -1.13 -9.81 9.28
CA ALA A 162 -0.34 -9.10 10.30
C ALA A 162 -1.14 -8.79 11.58
N CYS A 163 -2.46 -8.70 11.52
CA CYS A 163 -3.30 -8.49 12.69
C CYS A 163 -3.35 -9.67 13.67
N PHE A 164 -2.80 -10.85 13.31
CA PHE A 164 -2.85 -12.05 14.18
C PHE A 164 -1.65 -12.22 15.10
N TYR A 165 -0.65 -11.34 15.02
CA TYR A 165 0.53 -11.40 15.89
C TYR A 165 0.90 -10.00 16.39
N LEU A 166 1.76 -9.96 17.40
CA LEU A 166 2.22 -8.71 18.00
C LEU A 166 3.45 -8.18 17.25
N GLY A 167 3.44 -6.88 16.96
CA GLY A 167 4.52 -6.19 16.26
C GLY A 167 4.50 -6.39 14.74
N GLY A 168 5.39 -5.66 14.06
CA GLY A 168 5.40 -5.59 12.59
C GLY A 168 6.03 -6.78 11.87
N THR A 169 6.71 -7.67 12.57
CA THR A 169 7.51 -8.77 11.97
C THR A 169 7.02 -10.13 12.43
N TYR A 170 6.69 -11.00 11.46
CA TYR A 170 6.41 -12.41 11.71
C TYR A 170 7.72 -13.21 11.64
N PHE A 171 8.03 -13.95 12.70
CA PHE A 171 9.19 -14.83 12.73
C PHE A 171 8.80 -16.22 12.23
N GLU A 172 9.41 -16.62 11.11
CA GLU A 172 9.20 -17.94 10.53
C GLU A 172 10.07 -18.99 11.25
N GLU A 173 9.48 -20.13 11.61
CA GLU A 173 10.23 -21.29 12.06
C GLU A 173 10.84 -22.06 10.87
N ASN A 174 10.15 -22.03 9.73
CA ASN A 174 10.58 -22.64 8.49
C ASN A 174 10.41 -21.67 7.33
N ALA A 175 11.33 -21.68 6.38
CA ALA A 175 11.29 -20.84 5.21
C ALA A 175 9.96 -20.99 4.43
N GLY A 176 9.27 -19.88 4.16
CA GLY A 176 8.00 -19.86 3.44
C GLY A 176 6.76 -20.07 4.31
N GLU A 177 6.90 -20.23 5.62
CA GLU A 177 5.76 -20.38 6.55
C GLU A 177 4.82 -19.18 6.50
N LYS A 178 5.37 -17.95 6.53
CA LYS A 178 4.58 -16.72 6.42
C LYS A 178 3.76 -16.71 5.13
N ARG A 179 4.37 -17.08 4.00
CA ARG A 179 3.69 -17.15 2.71
C ARG A 179 2.51 -18.11 2.74
N GLN A 180 2.67 -19.29 3.32
CA GLN A 180 1.58 -20.28 3.44
C GLN A 180 0.43 -19.73 4.30
N LYS A 181 0.74 -19.00 5.39
CA LYS A 181 -0.27 -18.39 6.26
C LYS A 181 -0.99 -17.24 5.56
N VAL A 182 -0.26 -16.36 4.89
CA VAL A 182 -0.83 -15.26 4.08
C VAL A 182 -1.76 -15.78 2.98
N ASN A 183 -1.36 -16.85 2.29
CA ASN A 183 -2.16 -17.42 1.20
C ASN A 183 -3.56 -17.88 1.63
N ARG A 184 -3.79 -18.15 2.93
CA ARG A 184 -5.13 -18.48 3.46
C ARG A 184 -6.12 -17.30 3.37
N TYR A 185 -5.62 -16.08 3.21
CA TYR A 185 -6.38 -14.83 3.19
C TYR A 185 -6.43 -14.19 1.79
N LEU A 186 -5.99 -14.91 0.76
CA LEU A 186 -6.16 -14.52 -0.66
C LEU A 186 -7.61 -14.79 -1.08
N ASP A 187 -8.46 -13.77 -0.95
CA ASP A 187 -9.87 -13.70 -1.35
C ASP A 187 -10.10 -12.69 -2.48
#